data_8acb75df83d5c56ca90747a5cc6400f3
#
_entry.id   8acb75df83d5c56ca90747a5cc6400f3
#
_cell.length_a   1.000
_cell.length_b   1.000
_cell.length_c   1.000
_cell.angle_alpha   90.00
_cell.angle_beta   90.00
_cell.angle_gamma   90.00
#
_symmetry.space_group_name_H-M   'P 1'
#
loop_
_entity.id
_entity.type
_entity.pdbx_description
1 polymer ?
#
loop_
_entity_poly.entity_id
_entity_poly.type
_entity_poly.pdbx_seq_one_letter_code
_entity_poly.pdbx_strand_id
1 'polypeptide(L)'
;MVRWDGNAATASFEREDAAAGGSAALPTYETGCYVEELAAPERALIFGGGHVGRALASALSAIDFEVTVFDDRPEVARPENFPTARRVICGDYANVAADVEVRPSDCVCVMTQGHAGDEEVVAQVLACHPRYVGCMGSRRKRAVLEGVLAGKGVPAADVARVELPIGLEIGAVTPAEIAVSIAARLIEVRHGPDDAASHPCPA
;
A
#
# COMPACT_ATOMS: atom_id res chain seq x y z
N MET A 1 9.38 6.83 23.10
CA MET A 1 10.64 7.56 23.44
C MET A 1 11.49 6.67 24.36
N VAL A 2 12.73 6.40 23.99
CA VAL A 2 13.68 5.70 24.87
C VAL A 2 14.64 6.75 25.45
N ARG A 3 14.69 6.89 26.76
CA ARG A 3 15.64 7.78 27.43
C ARG A 3 16.77 6.97 28.05
N TRP A 4 17.99 7.38 27.78
CA TRP A 4 19.20 6.87 28.42
C TRP A 4 19.79 7.98 29.31
N ASP A 5 19.95 7.72 30.59
CA ASP A 5 20.53 8.65 31.56
C ASP A 5 22.00 8.33 31.93
N GLY A 6 22.66 7.46 31.16
CA GLY A 6 24.03 7.02 31.38
C GLY A 6 24.18 5.81 32.32
N ASN A 7 23.14 5.44 33.04
CA ASN A 7 23.18 4.31 34.00
C ASN A 7 22.01 3.32 33.85
N ALA A 8 20.89 3.76 33.31
CA ALA A 8 19.74 2.91 33.07
C ALA A 8 18.98 3.38 31.82
N ALA A 9 18.53 2.44 30.99
CA ALA A 9 17.61 2.74 29.87
C ALA A 9 16.17 2.71 30.40
N THR A 10 15.50 3.85 30.39
CA THR A 10 14.07 3.92 30.65
C THR A 10 13.34 4.11 29.31
N ALA A 11 12.53 3.14 28.92
CA ALA A 11 11.68 3.26 27.76
C ALA A 11 10.31 3.81 28.20
N SER A 12 9.94 5.00 27.72
CA SER A 12 8.58 5.50 27.81
C SER A 12 7.97 5.53 26.43
N PHE A 13 6.80 4.90 26.27
CA PHE A 13 6.04 4.93 25.02
C PHE A 13 4.95 5.99 25.19
N GLU A 14 5.11 7.12 24.54
CA GLU A 14 4.05 8.11 24.38
C GLU A 14 3.37 7.80 23.05
N ARG A 15 2.06 7.56 23.09
CA ARG A 15 1.24 7.41 21.90
C ARG A 15 0.79 8.81 21.52
N GLU A 16 1.45 9.43 20.56
CA GLU A 16 0.85 10.54 19.85
C GLU A 16 -0.12 9.97 18.82
N ASP A 17 -1.36 10.44 18.83
CA ASP A 17 -2.30 10.13 17.75
C ASP A 17 -1.74 10.77 16.48
N ALA A 18 -1.15 9.94 15.64
CA ALA A 18 -0.50 10.36 14.42
C ALA A 18 -1.53 11.00 13.48
N ALA A 19 -1.51 12.32 13.44
CA ALA A 19 -2.08 13.05 12.33
C ALA A 19 -1.28 12.69 11.08
N ALA A 20 -1.95 12.01 10.15
CA ALA A 20 -1.61 11.80 8.74
C ALA A 20 -0.12 11.86 8.35
N GLY A 21 0.48 10.68 8.13
CA GLY A 21 1.43 10.46 7.05
C GLY A 21 2.71 11.28 7.07
N GLY A 22 3.44 11.31 8.17
CA GLY A 22 4.82 11.76 8.21
C GLY A 22 5.76 10.56 8.07
N SER A 23 6.79 10.66 7.24
CA SER A 23 7.96 9.78 7.29
C SER A 23 8.52 9.81 8.71
N ALA A 24 8.89 8.65 9.25
CA ALA A 24 9.53 8.59 10.55
C ALA A 24 10.78 9.48 10.54
N ALA A 25 10.85 10.43 11.46
CA ALA A 25 12.02 11.28 11.59
C ALA A 25 13.25 10.41 11.90
N LEU A 26 14.41 10.78 11.35
CA LEU A 26 15.66 10.09 11.68
C LEU A 26 15.89 10.15 13.20
N PRO A 27 16.40 9.06 13.80
CA PRO A 27 16.71 9.07 15.21
C PRO A 27 17.62 10.25 15.55
N THR A 28 17.23 11.02 16.56
CA THR A 28 18.03 12.15 17.04
C THR A 28 18.62 11.86 18.41
N TYR A 29 19.84 12.32 18.64
CA TYR A 29 20.50 12.23 19.94
C TYR A 29 20.69 13.63 20.50
N GLU A 30 19.85 14.01 21.42
CA GLU A 30 19.94 15.31 22.11
C GLU A 30 20.09 15.12 23.62
N THR A 31 21.12 15.73 24.20
CA THR A 31 21.36 15.81 25.66
C THR A 31 21.22 14.48 26.42
N GLY A 32 21.78 13.38 25.90
CA GLY A 32 21.70 12.07 26.55
C GLY A 32 20.36 11.35 26.37
N CYS A 33 19.53 11.83 25.46
CA CYS A 33 18.27 11.21 25.11
C CYS A 33 18.30 10.74 23.64
N TYR A 34 18.06 9.46 23.42
CA TYR A 34 17.83 8.90 22.09
C TYR A 34 16.33 8.92 21.82
N VAL A 35 15.94 9.61 20.79
CA VAL A 35 14.55 9.71 20.35
C VAL A 35 14.41 9.07 18.98
N GLU A 36 13.62 8.01 18.92
CA GLU A 36 13.25 7.33 17.69
C GLU A 36 11.72 7.32 17.58
N GLU A 37 11.22 7.76 16.47
CA GLU A 37 9.80 7.68 16.16
C GLU A 37 9.50 6.26 15.64
N LEU A 38 8.71 5.51 16.40
CA LEU A 38 8.22 4.21 15.97
C LEU A 38 6.98 4.42 15.11
N ALA A 39 7.17 4.61 13.82
CA ALA A 39 6.07 4.62 12.88
C ALA A 39 5.39 3.23 12.82
N ALA A 40 4.06 3.22 12.79
CA ALA A 40 3.35 1.99 12.49
C ALA A 40 3.72 1.51 11.07
N PRO A 41 3.86 0.19 10.85
CA PRO A 41 4.13 -0.34 9.51
C PRO A 41 3.09 0.18 8.51
N GLU A 42 3.55 0.64 7.36
CA GLU A 42 2.64 1.04 6.30
C GLU A 42 1.88 -0.16 5.76
N ARG A 43 0.60 0.05 5.48
CA ARG A 43 -0.27 -1.01 5.02
C ARG A 43 -0.38 -1.01 3.50
N ALA A 44 -0.29 -2.21 2.93
CA ALA A 44 -0.59 -2.48 1.52
C ALA A 44 -1.77 -3.43 1.41
N LEU A 45 -2.82 -2.99 0.73
CA LEU A 45 -4.02 -3.77 0.45
C LEU A 45 -3.95 -4.26 -1.00
N ILE A 46 -3.89 -5.57 -1.19
CA ILE A 46 -3.83 -6.21 -2.51
C ILE A 46 -5.19 -6.86 -2.80
N PHE A 47 -5.92 -6.30 -3.74
CA PHE A 47 -7.16 -6.88 -4.25
C PHE A 47 -6.87 -7.71 -5.50
N GLY A 48 -6.89 -9.03 -5.34
CA GLY A 48 -6.54 -10.01 -6.35
C GLY A 48 -5.30 -10.83 -6.01
N GLY A 49 -5.53 -12.07 -5.57
CA GLY A 49 -4.51 -13.03 -5.13
C GLY A 49 -3.94 -13.91 -6.23
N GLY A 50 -4.00 -13.50 -7.50
CA GLY A 50 -3.41 -14.24 -8.62
C GLY A 50 -1.88 -14.29 -8.59
N HIS A 51 -1.26 -14.68 -9.70
CA HIS A 51 0.21 -14.83 -9.77
C HIS A 51 0.96 -13.56 -9.40
N VAL A 52 0.49 -12.39 -9.89
CA VAL A 52 1.12 -11.10 -9.56
C VAL A 52 0.85 -10.74 -8.10
N GLY A 53 -0.38 -10.93 -7.60
CA GLY A 53 -0.72 -10.66 -6.20
C GLY A 53 0.12 -11.47 -5.21
N ARG A 54 0.41 -12.73 -5.53
CA ARG A 54 1.31 -13.59 -4.71
C ARG A 54 2.74 -13.06 -4.70
N ALA A 55 3.27 -12.73 -5.87
CA ALA A 55 4.62 -12.18 -5.98
C ALA A 55 4.73 -10.84 -5.27
N LEU A 56 3.70 -9.97 -5.42
CA LEU A 56 3.65 -8.66 -4.80
C LEU A 56 3.55 -8.74 -3.27
N ALA A 57 2.74 -9.66 -2.74
CA ALA A 57 2.63 -9.86 -1.29
C ALA A 57 3.99 -10.18 -0.67
N SER A 58 4.77 -11.07 -1.30
CA SER A 58 6.10 -11.41 -0.83
C SER A 58 7.09 -10.23 -0.95
N ALA A 59 7.06 -9.51 -2.07
CA ALA A 59 7.95 -8.37 -2.32
C ALA A 59 7.69 -7.23 -1.32
N LEU A 60 6.42 -6.89 -1.07
CA LEU A 60 6.05 -5.82 -0.15
C LEU A 60 6.34 -6.18 1.31
N SER A 61 6.11 -7.43 1.70
CA SER A 61 6.47 -7.89 3.05
C SER A 61 7.99 -7.84 3.29
N ALA A 62 8.81 -8.06 2.25
CA ALA A 62 10.27 -7.98 2.35
C ALA A 62 10.80 -6.54 2.53
N ILE A 63 9.99 -5.55 2.27
CA ILE A 63 10.29 -4.12 2.45
C ILE A 63 9.39 -3.46 3.52
N ASP A 64 8.97 -4.26 4.50
CA ASP A 64 8.29 -3.86 5.74
C ASP A 64 6.88 -3.25 5.56
N PHE A 65 6.17 -3.60 4.48
CA PHE A 65 4.72 -3.33 4.43
C PHE A 65 3.94 -4.41 5.20
N GLU A 66 2.93 -3.97 5.95
CA GLU A 66 1.90 -4.87 6.48
C GLU A 66 0.91 -5.20 5.36
N VAL A 67 1.04 -6.39 4.79
CA VAL A 67 0.27 -6.81 3.61
C VAL A 67 -1.03 -7.48 4.01
N THR A 68 -2.14 -7.01 3.44
CA THR A 68 -3.44 -7.70 3.43
C THR A 68 -3.80 -8.08 2.00
N VAL A 69 -4.11 -9.35 1.77
CA VAL A 69 -4.58 -9.85 0.48
C VAL A 69 -6.07 -10.15 0.54
N PHE A 70 -6.80 -9.69 -0.45
CA PHE A 70 -8.25 -9.92 -0.61
C PHE A 70 -8.53 -10.56 -1.97
N ASP A 71 -9.27 -11.66 -2.01
CA ASP A 71 -9.71 -12.29 -3.26
C ASP A 71 -11.10 -12.92 -3.04
N ASP A 72 -11.93 -12.94 -4.07
CA ASP A 72 -13.29 -13.49 -4.01
C ASP A 72 -13.31 -15.02 -4.16
N ARG A 73 -12.19 -15.63 -4.53
CA ARG A 73 -12.09 -17.08 -4.76
C ARG A 73 -11.51 -17.80 -3.53
N PRO A 74 -12.27 -18.69 -2.90
CA PRO A 74 -11.85 -19.40 -1.69
C PRO A 74 -10.57 -20.25 -1.89
N GLU A 75 -10.34 -20.77 -3.09
CA GLU A 75 -9.15 -21.55 -3.41
C GLU A 75 -7.89 -20.69 -3.56
N VAL A 76 -8.04 -19.39 -3.81
CA VAL A 76 -6.95 -18.41 -3.92
C VAL A 76 -6.69 -17.75 -2.57
N ALA A 77 -7.74 -17.27 -1.91
CA ALA A 77 -7.66 -16.56 -0.63
C ALA A 77 -7.39 -17.50 0.56
N ARG A 78 -6.26 -18.19 0.52
CA ARG A 78 -5.80 -19.12 1.58
C ARG A 78 -4.49 -18.60 2.16
N PRO A 79 -4.33 -18.61 3.49
CA PRO A 79 -3.07 -18.21 4.15
C PRO A 79 -1.85 -18.95 3.61
N GLU A 80 -1.99 -20.22 3.24
CA GLU A 80 -0.90 -21.04 2.69
C GLU A 80 -0.37 -20.50 1.36
N ASN A 81 -1.20 -19.77 0.62
CA ASN A 81 -0.81 -19.13 -0.63
C ASN A 81 -0.02 -17.81 -0.42
N PHE A 82 -0.09 -17.25 0.79
CA PHE A 82 0.49 -15.94 1.14
C PHE A 82 1.18 -15.98 2.51
N PRO A 83 2.24 -16.77 2.68
CA PRO A 83 2.86 -17.02 3.99
C PRO A 83 3.46 -15.76 4.63
N THR A 84 3.71 -14.70 3.86
CA THR A 84 4.26 -13.42 4.35
C THR A 84 3.20 -12.35 4.59
N ALA A 85 1.96 -12.58 4.16
CA ALA A 85 0.89 -11.62 4.38
C ALA A 85 0.40 -11.64 5.83
N ARG A 86 0.11 -10.46 6.37
CA ARG A 86 -0.49 -10.30 7.71
C ARG A 86 -1.90 -10.84 7.78
N ARG A 87 -2.68 -10.63 6.72
CA ARG A 87 -4.06 -11.11 6.60
C ARG A 87 -4.34 -11.58 5.17
N VAL A 88 -5.16 -12.63 5.09
CA VAL A 88 -5.72 -13.11 3.82
C VAL A 88 -7.23 -13.22 4.01
N ILE A 89 -7.98 -12.57 3.16
CA ILE A 89 -9.43 -12.42 3.27
C ILE A 89 -10.08 -12.98 2.00
N CYS A 90 -11.06 -13.84 2.20
CA CYS A 90 -11.98 -14.27 1.15
C CYS A 90 -13.27 -13.47 1.30
N GLY A 91 -13.60 -12.63 0.31
CA GLY A 91 -14.75 -11.74 0.41
C GLY A 91 -15.33 -11.34 -0.94
N ASP A 92 -16.35 -10.50 -0.93
CA ASP A 92 -17.03 -10.03 -2.13
C ASP A 92 -16.46 -8.65 -2.55
N TYR A 93 -15.96 -8.54 -3.79
CA TYR A 93 -15.50 -7.28 -4.36
C TYR A 93 -16.61 -6.21 -4.44
N ALA A 94 -17.88 -6.60 -4.47
CA ALA A 94 -18.98 -5.65 -4.43
C ALA A 94 -19.18 -4.98 -3.05
N ASN A 95 -18.61 -5.54 -1.98
CA ASN A 95 -18.74 -5.02 -0.62
C ASN A 95 -17.44 -5.15 0.18
N VAL A 96 -16.38 -4.49 -0.28
CA VAL A 96 -15.06 -4.51 0.35
C VAL A 96 -15.10 -4.02 1.80
N ALA A 97 -15.93 -3.02 2.09
CA ALA A 97 -16.04 -2.40 3.41
C ALA A 97 -16.56 -3.34 4.50
N ALA A 98 -17.19 -4.48 4.14
CA ALA A 98 -17.63 -5.48 5.10
C ALA A 98 -16.45 -6.18 5.80
N ASP A 99 -15.31 -6.31 5.11
CA ASP A 99 -14.18 -7.14 5.56
C ASP A 99 -12.89 -6.34 5.77
N VAL A 100 -12.75 -5.18 5.10
CA VAL A 100 -11.54 -4.37 5.10
C VAL A 100 -11.86 -2.90 5.35
N GLU A 101 -11.26 -2.33 6.38
CA GLU A 101 -11.19 -0.90 6.59
C GLU A 101 -10.04 -0.32 5.77
N VAL A 102 -10.35 0.53 4.78
CA VAL A 102 -9.37 1.28 4.00
C VAL A 102 -9.11 2.63 4.67
N ARG A 103 -7.85 2.97 4.89
CA ARG A 103 -7.40 4.18 5.58
C ARG A 103 -6.71 5.14 4.63
N PRO A 104 -6.68 6.44 4.95
CA PRO A 104 -5.94 7.43 4.17
C PRO A 104 -4.43 7.16 4.04
N SER A 105 -3.84 6.42 4.98
CA SER A 105 -2.42 6.02 4.94
C SER A 105 -2.14 4.78 4.08
N ASP A 106 -3.17 4.07 3.63
CA ASP A 106 -2.99 2.79 2.93
C ASP A 106 -2.54 2.96 1.47
N CYS A 107 -1.76 2.00 1.01
CA CYS A 107 -1.49 1.78 -0.41
C CYS A 107 -2.38 0.67 -0.94
N VAL A 108 -3.18 0.96 -1.96
CA VAL A 108 -4.13 0.02 -2.55
C VAL A 108 -3.66 -0.42 -3.93
N CYS A 109 -3.55 -1.74 -4.13
CA CYS A 109 -3.15 -2.38 -5.38
C CYS A 109 -4.29 -3.26 -5.89
N VAL A 110 -4.90 -2.91 -7.01
CA VAL A 110 -6.05 -3.62 -7.59
C VAL A 110 -5.61 -4.42 -8.81
N MET A 111 -5.77 -5.73 -8.74
CA MET A 111 -5.37 -6.69 -9.77
C MET A 111 -6.28 -7.93 -9.77
N THR A 112 -7.59 -7.70 -9.74
CA THR A 112 -8.57 -8.76 -9.68
C THR A 112 -8.62 -9.57 -10.99
N GLN A 113 -9.23 -10.74 -10.95
CA GLN A 113 -9.46 -11.49 -12.17
C GLN A 113 -10.68 -10.92 -12.92
N GLY A 114 -10.41 -10.18 -13.98
CA GLY A 114 -11.42 -9.56 -14.83
C GLY A 114 -11.65 -8.07 -14.53
N HIS A 115 -12.37 -7.42 -15.44
CA HIS A 115 -12.53 -5.96 -15.38
C HIS A 115 -13.55 -5.51 -14.34
N ALA A 116 -14.62 -6.30 -14.16
CA ALA A 116 -15.73 -5.93 -13.27
C ALA A 116 -15.28 -5.82 -11.80
N GLY A 117 -14.43 -6.75 -11.31
CA GLY A 117 -13.90 -6.68 -9.95
C GLY A 117 -13.03 -5.45 -9.71
N ASP A 118 -12.18 -5.09 -10.67
CA ASP A 118 -11.34 -3.90 -10.55
C ASP A 118 -12.17 -2.62 -10.44
N GLU A 119 -13.23 -2.48 -11.23
CA GLU A 119 -14.13 -1.33 -11.25
C GLU A 119 -14.90 -1.18 -9.93
N GLU A 120 -15.38 -2.30 -9.37
CA GLU A 120 -16.07 -2.32 -8.08
C GLU A 120 -15.15 -1.92 -6.94
N VAL A 121 -13.96 -2.51 -6.86
CA VAL A 121 -12.98 -2.21 -5.81
C VAL A 121 -12.52 -0.76 -5.90
N VAL A 122 -12.10 -0.29 -7.10
CA VAL A 122 -11.59 1.08 -7.26
C VAL A 122 -12.64 2.11 -6.85
N ALA A 123 -13.91 1.93 -7.24
CA ALA A 123 -14.98 2.86 -6.87
C ALA A 123 -15.13 2.99 -5.35
N GLN A 124 -15.07 1.87 -4.62
CA GLN A 124 -15.23 1.85 -3.16
C GLN A 124 -14.01 2.44 -2.44
N VAL A 125 -12.79 2.04 -2.85
CA VAL A 125 -11.57 2.49 -2.13
C VAL A 125 -11.28 3.97 -2.36
N LEU A 126 -11.63 4.54 -3.50
CA LEU A 126 -11.45 5.98 -3.76
C LEU A 126 -12.25 6.85 -2.79
N ALA A 127 -13.42 6.39 -2.34
CA ALA A 127 -14.23 7.10 -1.34
C ALA A 127 -13.51 7.24 0.03
N CYS A 128 -12.53 6.37 0.31
CA CYS A 128 -11.73 6.40 1.54
C CYS A 128 -10.47 7.27 1.41
N HIS A 129 -10.19 7.83 0.23
CA HIS A 129 -9.03 8.66 -0.07
C HIS A 129 -7.68 8.08 0.37
N PRO A 130 -7.34 6.81 0.05
CA PRO A 130 -6.07 6.22 0.44
C PRO A 130 -4.89 6.97 -0.17
N ARG A 131 -3.70 6.81 0.42
CA ARG A 131 -2.46 7.46 -0.05
C ARG A 131 -2.17 7.13 -1.53
N TYR A 132 -2.39 5.89 -1.91
CA TYR A 132 -2.13 5.40 -3.27
C TYR A 132 -3.22 4.44 -3.73
N VAL A 133 -3.61 4.57 -4.99
CA VAL A 133 -4.46 3.59 -5.68
C VAL A 133 -3.83 3.27 -7.03
N GLY A 134 -3.37 2.04 -7.18
CA GLY A 134 -2.89 1.52 -8.45
C GLY A 134 -3.77 0.38 -8.96
N CYS A 135 -4.06 0.38 -10.25
CA CYS A 135 -4.84 -0.67 -10.89
C CYS A 135 -4.06 -1.35 -12.01
N MET A 136 -4.10 -2.68 -12.04
CA MET A 136 -3.45 -3.44 -13.12
C MET A 136 -4.24 -3.33 -14.41
N GLY A 137 -3.53 -3.05 -15.48
CA GLY A 137 -4.15 -3.02 -16.81
C GLY A 137 -3.32 -2.27 -17.84
N SER A 138 -3.74 -2.34 -19.09
CA SER A 138 -3.12 -1.58 -20.16
C SER A 138 -3.62 -0.13 -20.17
N ARG A 139 -2.88 0.76 -20.84
CA ARG A 139 -3.31 2.16 -21.05
C ARG A 139 -4.69 2.27 -21.73
N ARG A 140 -5.10 1.28 -22.54
CA ARG A 140 -6.44 1.22 -23.14
C ARG A 140 -7.54 1.03 -22.10
N LYS A 141 -7.25 0.28 -21.03
CA LYS A 141 -8.20 0.03 -19.94
C LYS A 141 -8.50 1.31 -19.15
N ARG A 142 -7.58 2.28 -19.12
CA ARG A 142 -7.77 3.54 -18.41
C ARG A 142 -9.07 4.26 -18.84
N ALA A 143 -9.27 4.46 -20.13
CA ALA A 143 -10.46 5.17 -20.63
C ALA A 143 -11.77 4.43 -20.28
N VAL A 144 -11.73 3.09 -20.27
CA VAL A 144 -12.90 2.28 -19.87
C VAL A 144 -13.18 2.46 -18.38
N LEU A 145 -12.15 2.33 -17.55
CA LEU A 145 -12.27 2.51 -16.09
C LEU A 145 -12.78 3.91 -15.74
N GLU A 146 -12.23 4.95 -16.35
CA GLU A 146 -12.65 6.35 -16.14
C GLU A 146 -14.13 6.54 -16.50
N GLY A 147 -14.60 5.97 -17.62
CA GLY A 147 -16.00 6.02 -18.01
C GLY A 147 -16.94 5.32 -17.04
N VAL A 148 -16.54 4.14 -16.56
CA VAL A 148 -17.33 3.38 -15.55
C VAL A 148 -17.38 4.12 -14.22
N LEU A 149 -16.25 4.61 -13.72
CA LEU A 149 -16.19 5.36 -12.46
C LEU A 149 -17.01 6.65 -12.51
N ALA A 150 -16.94 7.37 -13.63
CA ALA A 150 -17.79 8.55 -13.87
C ALA A 150 -19.29 8.17 -13.87
N GLY A 151 -19.65 7.05 -14.50
CA GLY A 151 -21.02 6.51 -14.48
C GLY A 151 -21.51 6.11 -13.08
N LYS A 152 -20.59 5.73 -12.17
CA LYS A 152 -20.86 5.46 -10.75
C LYS A 152 -20.86 6.74 -9.89
N GLY A 153 -20.64 7.92 -10.46
CA GLY A 153 -20.62 9.19 -9.75
C GLY A 153 -19.32 9.49 -8.99
N VAL A 154 -18.24 8.78 -9.28
CA VAL A 154 -16.92 9.08 -8.67
C VAL A 154 -16.40 10.40 -9.21
N PRO A 155 -15.98 11.36 -8.38
CA PRO A 155 -15.46 12.65 -8.82
C PRO A 155 -14.23 12.49 -9.73
N ALA A 156 -14.15 13.28 -10.79
CA ALA A 156 -13.03 13.23 -11.75
C ALA A 156 -11.65 13.44 -11.08
N ALA A 157 -11.60 14.26 -10.03
CA ALA A 157 -10.38 14.48 -9.26
C ALA A 157 -9.90 13.19 -8.56
N ASP A 158 -10.81 12.36 -8.06
CA ASP A 158 -10.48 11.09 -7.42
C ASP A 158 -10.09 10.04 -8.48
N VAL A 159 -10.79 9.99 -9.62
CA VAL A 159 -10.45 9.12 -10.75
C VAL A 159 -9.04 9.42 -11.25
N ALA A 160 -8.63 10.68 -11.30
CA ALA A 160 -7.28 11.09 -11.73
C ALA A 160 -6.16 10.57 -10.80
N ARG A 161 -6.47 10.22 -9.55
CA ARG A 161 -5.52 9.66 -8.58
C ARG A 161 -5.18 8.18 -8.86
N VAL A 162 -5.99 7.50 -9.67
CA VAL A 162 -5.74 6.08 -10.00
C VAL A 162 -4.56 5.96 -10.94
N GLU A 163 -3.52 5.27 -10.52
CA GLU A 163 -2.39 4.92 -11.37
C GLU A 163 -2.71 3.67 -12.18
N LEU A 164 -2.80 3.80 -13.48
CA LEU A 164 -3.03 2.70 -14.42
C LEU A 164 -2.25 2.97 -15.72
N PRO A 165 -1.32 2.10 -16.11
CA PRO A 165 -0.88 0.86 -15.45
C PRO A 165 -0.24 1.11 -14.08
N ILE A 166 -0.45 0.17 -13.12
CA ILE A 166 0.19 0.20 -11.81
C ILE A 166 1.69 -0.04 -11.92
N GLY A 167 2.49 0.68 -11.12
CA GLY A 167 3.93 0.47 -11.00
C GLY A 167 4.78 1.25 -11.99
N LEU A 168 6.10 1.20 -11.83
CA LEU A 168 7.07 1.90 -12.67
C LEU A 168 7.23 1.22 -14.03
N GLU A 169 7.49 2.01 -15.07
CA GLU A 169 7.69 1.51 -16.43
C GLU A 169 9.12 1.01 -16.63
N ILE A 170 9.42 -0.20 -16.11
CA ILE A 170 10.75 -0.84 -16.14
C ILE A 170 10.85 -1.96 -17.19
N GLY A 171 9.83 -2.14 -18.04
CA GLY A 171 9.81 -3.24 -19.00
C GLY A 171 9.47 -4.60 -18.38
N ALA A 172 8.83 -4.64 -17.22
CA ALA A 172 8.44 -5.86 -16.51
C ALA A 172 7.47 -6.72 -17.33
N VAL A 173 7.72 -8.03 -17.38
CA VAL A 173 6.93 -9.01 -18.15
C VAL A 173 6.41 -10.14 -17.24
N THR A 174 7.26 -10.68 -16.39
CA THR A 174 6.87 -11.79 -15.49
C THR A 174 6.13 -11.27 -14.25
N PRO A 175 5.31 -12.11 -13.59
CA PRO A 175 4.66 -11.73 -12.32
C PRO A 175 5.62 -11.18 -11.26
N ALA A 176 6.82 -11.74 -11.16
CA ALA A 176 7.83 -11.28 -10.21
C ALA A 176 8.41 -9.91 -10.60
N GLU A 177 8.68 -9.66 -11.87
CA GLU A 177 9.15 -8.35 -12.36
C GLU A 177 8.08 -7.27 -12.20
N ILE A 178 6.80 -7.61 -12.46
CA ILE A 178 5.68 -6.70 -12.23
C ILE A 178 5.57 -6.36 -10.74
N ALA A 179 5.74 -7.36 -9.86
CA ALA A 179 5.76 -7.12 -8.41
C ALA A 179 6.89 -6.17 -8.00
N VAL A 180 8.09 -6.31 -8.57
CA VAL A 180 9.22 -5.39 -8.34
C VAL A 180 8.88 -3.97 -8.82
N SER A 181 8.30 -3.83 -10.01
CA SER A 181 7.85 -2.54 -10.55
C SER A 181 6.87 -1.83 -9.60
N ILE A 182 5.89 -2.56 -9.07
CA ILE A 182 4.90 -2.04 -8.13
C ILE A 182 5.56 -1.71 -6.79
N ALA A 183 6.40 -2.59 -6.26
CA ALA A 183 7.11 -2.36 -5.00
C ALA A 183 7.99 -1.11 -5.07
N ALA A 184 8.74 -0.92 -6.17
CA ALA A 184 9.54 0.28 -6.39
C ALA A 184 8.67 1.55 -6.42
N ARG A 185 7.49 1.50 -7.05
CA ARG A 185 6.55 2.62 -7.05
C ARG A 185 6.04 2.94 -5.65
N LEU A 186 5.73 1.93 -4.84
CA LEU A 186 5.28 2.15 -3.47
C LEU A 186 6.39 2.72 -2.58
N ILE A 187 7.66 2.39 -2.84
CA ILE A 187 8.81 3.05 -2.18
C ILE A 187 8.84 4.54 -2.52
N GLU A 188 8.65 4.92 -3.80
CA GLU A 188 8.55 6.34 -4.18
C GLU A 188 7.39 7.06 -3.49
N VAL A 189 6.22 6.39 -3.40
CA VAL A 189 5.04 6.93 -2.70
C VAL A 189 5.30 7.08 -1.20
N ARG A 190 6.04 6.14 -0.60
CA ARG A 190 6.42 6.16 0.82
C ARG A 190 7.28 7.36 1.15
N HIS A 191 8.30 7.60 0.36
CA HIS A 191 9.29 8.63 0.66
C HIS A 191 8.94 9.98 0.05
N GLY A 192 8.05 10.06 -0.94
CA GLY A 192 7.61 11.31 -1.58
C GLY A 192 8.75 12.16 -2.18
N PRO A 193 8.43 13.22 -2.91
CA PRO A 193 9.45 14.13 -3.42
C PRO A 193 10.13 14.96 -2.33
N ASP A 194 9.48 15.19 -1.20
CA ASP A 194 10.02 15.99 -0.09
C ASP A 194 11.00 15.19 0.80
N ASP A 195 10.85 13.87 0.88
CA ASP A 195 11.74 13.01 1.65
C ASP A 195 13.06 12.66 0.93
N ALA A 196 13.07 12.67 -0.38
CA ALA A 196 14.28 12.37 -1.17
C ALA A 196 15.43 13.36 -0.89
N ALA A 197 15.12 14.56 -0.42
CA ALA A 197 16.11 15.58 -0.04
C ALA A 197 16.70 15.34 1.37
N SER A 198 16.08 14.52 2.21
CA SER A 198 16.50 14.27 3.59
C SER A 198 17.41 13.05 3.76
N HIS A 199 17.57 12.23 2.74
CA HIS A 199 18.45 11.06 2.74
C HIS A 199 19.55 11.19 1.68
N PRO A 200 20.64 11.95 1.94
CA PRO A 200 21.81 11.87 1.07
C PRO A 200 22.35 10.44 1.16
N CYS A 201 22.43 9.76 0.01
CA CYS A 201 23.07 8.46 -0.10
C CYS A 201 24.48 8.58 0.50
N PRO A 202 24.87 7.78 1.51
CA PRO A 202 26.24 7.78 2.00
C PRO A 202 27.15 7.32 0.84
N ALA A 203 28.12 8.15 0.49
CA ALA A 203 29.13 7.88 -0.52
C ALA A 203 30.09 6.77 -0.05
#